data_6522c5b4f236f24af3e497c6b2b88fe6
#
_entry.id   6522c5b4f236f24af3e497c6b2b88fe6
#
_cell.length_a   1.000
_cell.length_b   1.000
_cell.length_c   1.000
_cell.angle_alpha   90.00
_cell.angle_beta   90.00
_cell.angle_gamma   90.00
#
_symmetry.space_group_name_H-M   'P 1'
#
loop_
_entity.id
_entity.type
_entity.pdbx_description
1 polymer ?
#
loop_
_entity_poly.entity_id
_entity_poly.type
_entity_poly.pdbx_seq_one_letter_code
_entity_poly.pdbx_strand_id
1 'polypeptide(L)'
;VIENRDYKAMFIAIVILMLVGYALICTEHFTRVNKATVAMFAGVVGWILFMCTGTSFIQDMHAGEFSAYLGDNAFSLSQTKAFIRDHVFFRHMVEVCSIVMYLLATMAIVEVLNNNDCFDFITDWSRGRSSRRVLWMLVLFTFVLSANLDNLTTCVMMLMILKKLVASSRQRMYIGAAIVIAANCGGCFTVIGDPTSLILWTRGAVTATNFSGALVLPALVATIVPVALIGRKLPETIDLVRSRIMFRGDDSSLPAWQRLMMLIIGIGGLWFIPTFHRITYLPPFLGALCVLGVLWVVNEIVNRRAIMSEQPITISSSRSLQYQVLQTIMFFVGIALCVGVLIEIGAMRQLALWADHYIHNIYIMSLATGLLSALMDNISLVLTGISVYSLVPDVPGMTEYAQSFTQNGQYWHLIALSGCVGGCLLPIGNTSGYALMKNEDVTFIWYVRHISGKVLFGWLLALGTYFLVDYFLR
;
A
#
# COMPACT_ATOMS: atom_id res chain seq x y z
N VAL A 1 -4.81 34.66 -27.55
CA VAL A 1 -6.12 33.97 -27.76
C VAL A 1 -5.91 32.55 -28.29
N ILE A 2 -4.96 32.31 -29.19
CA ILE A 2 -4.65 30.98 -29.75
C ILE A 2 -3.98 30.11 -28.66
N GLU A 3 -3.02 30.65 -27.93
CA GLU A 3 -2.27 30.00 -26.88
C GLU A 3 -3.18 29.47 -25.74
N ASN A 4 -4.23 30.19 -25.38
CA ASN A 4 -5.20 29.80 -24.36
C ASN A 4 -6.17 28.67 -24.82
N ARG A 5 -6.32 28.48 -26.13
CA ARG A 5 -7.17 27.43 -26.69
C ARG A 5 -6.45 26.09 -26.74
N ASP A 6 -5.18 26.11 -27.11
CA ASP A 6 -4.35 24.89 -27.16
C ASP A 6 -4.03 24.37 -25.73
N TYR A 7 -3.82 25.27 -24.78
CA TYR A 7 -3.68 24.94 -23.34
C TYR A 7 -4.91 24.20 -22.82
N LYS A 8 -6.14 24.76 -23.04
CA LYS A 8 -7.37 24.12 -22.56
C LYS A 8 -7.64 22.78 -23.24
N ALA A 9 -7.37 22.67 -24.54
CA ALA A 9 -7.55 21.43 -25.26
C ALA A 9 -6.62 20.32 -24.72
N MET A 10 -5.37 20.66 -24.44
CA MET A 10 -4.39 19.71 -23.92
C MET A 10 -4.69 19.33 -22.47
N PHE A 11 -5.05 20.28 -21.60
CA PHE A 11 -5.53 20.00 -20.25
C PHE A 11 -6.67 18.96 -20.26
N ILE A 12 -7.69 19.21 -21.10
CA ILE A 12 -8.83 18.31 -21.25
C ILE A 12 -8.38 16.94 -21.78
N ALA A 13 -7.49 16.90 -22.77
CA ALA A 13 -7.00 15.64 -23.34
C ALA A 13 -6.26 14.78 -22.30
N ILE A 14 -5.37 15.38 -21.50
CA ILE A 14 -4.66 14.68 -20.43
C ILE A 14 -5.64 14.21 -19.35
N VAL A 15 -6.56 15.06 -18.91
CA VAL A 15 -7.58 14.69 -17.90
C VAL A 15 -8.45 13.54 -18.41
N ILE A 16 -8.91 13.57 -19.66
CA ILE A 16 -9.69 12.48 -20.27
C ILE A 16 -8.86 11.19 -20.33
N LEU A 17 -7.60 11.26 -20.77
CA LEU A 17 -6.69 10.11 -20.79
C LEU A 17 -6.59 9.46 -19.40
N MET A 18 -6.40 10.28 -18.36
CA MET A 18 -6.30 9.79 -16.99
C MET A 18 -7.62 9.21 -16.47
N LEU A 19 -8.75 9.87 -16.74
CA LEU A 19 -10.07 9.34 -16.34
C LEU A 19 -10.39 8.02 -17.04
N VAL A 20 -10.08 7.88 -18.32
CA VAL A 20 -10.24 6.61 -19.05
C VAL A 20 -9.30 5.55 -18.49
N GLY A 21 -8.04 5.92 -18.20
CA GLY A 21 -7.08 5.03 -17.53
C GLY A 21 -7.60 4.54 -16.19
N TYR A 22 -8.07 5.43 -15.33
CA TYR A 22 -8.66 5.06 -14.02
C TYR A 22 -9.91 4.19 -14.18
N ALA A 23 -10.80 4.49 -15.14
CA ALA A 23 -11.97 3.66 -15.42
C ALA A 23 -11.58 2.23 -15.86
N LEU A 24 -10.54 2.10 -16.70
CA LEU A 24 -10.02 0.78 -17.10
C LEU A 24 -9.37 0.04 -15.93
N ILE A 25 -8.65 0.73 -15.04
CA ILE A 25 -8.09 0.15 -13.81
C ILE A 25 -9.21 -0.38 -12.91
N CYS A 26 -10.27 0.40 -12.68
CA CYS A 26 -11.43 -0.03 -11.88
C CYS A 26 -12.17 -1.22 -12.51
N THR A 27 -12.13 -1.35 -13.83
CA THR A 27 -12.83 -2.41 -14.57
C THR A 27 -11.92 -3.60 -14.93
N GLU A 28 -10.72 -3.71 -14.36
CA GLU A 28 -9.78 -4.83 -14.58
C GLU A 28 -10.47 -6.19 -14.48
N HIS A 29 -11.33 -6.36 -13.48
CA HIS A 29 -12.05 -7.62 -13.26
C HIS A 29 -12.93 -8.03 -14.45
N PHE A 30 -13.52 -7.06 -15.14
CA PHE A 30 -14.38 -7.29 -16.31
C PHE A 30 -13.58 -7.37 -17.61
N THR A 31 -12.64 -6.44 -17.79
CA THR A 31 -11.84 -6.30 -19.01
C THR A 31 -10.72 -7.32 -19.11
N ARG A 32 -10.27 -7.86 -17.95
CA ARG A 32 -9.09 -8.72 -17.83
C ARG A 32 -7.79 -8.05 -18.29
N VAL A 33 -7.80 -6.73 -18.46
CA VAL A 33 -6.61 -5.95 -18.78
C VAL A 33 -5.90 -5.63 -17.47
N ASN A 34 -4.61 -5.95 -17.40
CA ASN A 34 -3.82 -5.72 -16.19
C ASN A 34 -3.73 -4.23 -15.84
N LYS A 35 -4.12 -3.86 -14.62
CA LYS A 35 -4.09 -2.48 -14.13
C LYS A 35 -2.70 -1.83 -14.21
N ALA A 36 -1.62 -2.58 -14.02
CA ALA A 36 -0.26 -2.06 -14.13
C ALA A 36 0.06 -1.60 -15.55
N THR A 37 -0.37 -2.37 -16.57
CA THR A 37 -0.19 -2.01 -17.97
C THR A 37 -0.94 -0.72 -18.33
N VAL A 38 -2.18 -0.59 -17.87
CA VAL A 38 -3.00 0.61 -18.12
C VAL A 38 -2.38 1.83 -17.44
N ALA A 39 -1.99 1.71 -16.17
CA ALA A 39 -1.38 2.81 -15.41
C ALA A 39 -0.07 3.28 -16.04
N MET A 40 0.82 2.35 -16.40
CA MET A 40 2.08 2.70 -17.06
C MET A 40 1.85 3.37 -18.40
N PHE A 41 0.95 2.83 -19.24
CA PHE A 41 0.64 3.41 -20.54
C PHE A 41 0.08 4.83 -20.40
N ALA A 42 -0.93 5.02 -19.55
CA ALA A 42 -1.52 6.33 -19.30
C ALA A 42 -0.50 7.32 -18.75
N GLY A 43 0.31 6.92 -17.77
CA GLY A 43 1.36 7.75 -17.18
C GLY A 43 2.42 8.19 -18.21
N VAL A 44 2.95 7.25 -18.99
CA VAL A 44 3.97 7.56 -20.02
C VAL A 44 3.38 8.46 -21.12
N VAL A 45 2.21 8.14 -21.65
CA VAL A 45 1.55 8.98 -22.66
C VAL A 45 1.22 10.37 -22.11
N GLY A 46 0.77 10.46 -20.85
CA GLY A 46 0.54 11.73 -20.16
C GLY A 46 1.79 12.61 -20.12
N TRP A 47 2.95 12.05 -19.72
CA TRP A 47 4.23 12.77 -19.71
C TRP A 47 4.71 13.16 -21.10
N ILE A 48 4.49 12.33 -22.13
CA ILE A 48 4.80 12.68 -23.52
C ILE A 48 3.96 13.89 -23.96
N LEU A 49 2.65 13.87 -23.70
CA LEU A 49 1.74 14.99 -24.02
C LEU A 49 2.16 16.25 -23.26
N PHE A 50 2.48 16.15 -21.97
CA PHE A 50 2.97 17.26 -21.17
C PHE A 50 4.29 17.81 -21.73
N MET A 51 5.26 16.97 -22.12
CA MET A 51 6.53 17.41 -22.70
C MET A 51 6.34 18.13 -24.05
N CYS A 52 5.30 17.78 -24.81
CA CYS A 52 5.01 18.44 -26.09
C CYS A 52 4.40 19.85 -25.93
N THR A 53 3.68 20.09 -24.82
CA THR A 53 2.87 21.30 -24.62
C THR A 53 3.13 22.02 -23.30
N GLY A 54 4.13 21.57 -22.53
CA GLY A 54 4.37 21.99 -21.15
C GLY A 54 4.82 23.44 -20.95
N THR A 55 5.12 24.20 -22.02
CA THR A 55 5.57 25.59 -21.90
C THR A 55 4.60 26.49 -21.14
N SER A 56 3.32 26.40 -21.43
CA SER A 56 2.27 27.20 -20.77
C SER A 56 2.05 26.77 -19.31
N PHE A 57 2.09 25.46 -19.02
CA PHE A 57 1.92 24.93 -17.66
C PHE A 57 3.08 25.31 -16.75
N ILE A 58 4.32 25.31 -17.24
CA ILE A 58 5.51 25.68 -16.47
C ILE A 58 5.46 27.14 -16.05
N GLN A 59 4.97 28.04 -16.92
CA GLN A 59 4.82 29.46 -16.58
C GLN A 59 3.77 29.68 -15.48
N ASP A 60 2.73 28.86 -15.42
CA ASP A 60 1.67 28.96 -14.40
C ASP A 60 2.07 28.32 -13.06
N MET A 61 2.71 27.13 -13.12
CA MET A 61 3.00 26.34 -11.93
C MET A 61 4.39 26.56 -11.33
N HIS A 62 5.40 26.88 -12.17
CA HIS A 62 6.81 26.99 -11.80
C HIS A 62 7.44 28.30 -12.20
N ALA A 63 6.67 29.39 -12.32
CA ALA A 63 7.14 30.69 -12.82
C ALA A 63 8.44 31.17 -12.14
N GLY A 64 8.53 31.09 -10.81
CA GLY A 64 9.70 31.53 -10.06
C GLY A 64 10.92 30.64 -10.26
N GLU A 65 10.75 29.32 -10.21
CA GLU A 65 11.85 28.36 -10.41
C GLU A 65 12.36 28.42 -11.85
N PHE A 66 11.46 28.55 -12.81
CA PHE A 66 11.81 28.62 -14.22
C PHE A 66 12.50 29.94 -14.59
N SER A 67 12.06 31.07 -14.04
CA SER A 67 12.74 32.37 -14.24
C SER A 67 14.16 32.36 -13.63
N ALA A 68 14.33 31.75 -12.46
CA ALA A 68 15.64 31.59 -11.85
C ALA A 68 16.58 30.66 -12.68
N TYR A 69 16.01 29.63 -13.31
CA TYR A 69 16.75 28.72 -14.20
C TYR A 69 17.18 29.40 -15.50
N LEU A 70 16.32 30.25 -16.07
CA LEU A 70 16.66 31.01 -17.30
C LEU A 70 17.76 32.06 -17.06
N GLY A 71 17.76 32.72 -15.89
CA GLY A 71 18.63 33.83 -15.61
C GLY A 71 18.49 34.91 -16.68
N ASP A 72 19.63 35.33 -17.29
CA ASP A 72 19.66 36.31 -18.38
C ASP A 72 19.46 35.72 -19.79
N ASN A 73 19.24 34.39 -19.89
CA ASN A 73 19.07 33.74 -21.19
C ASN A 73 17.68 33.99 -21.77
N ALA A 74 17.61 34.12 -23.10
CA ALA A 74 16.35 34.24 -23.78
C ALA A 74 15.53 32.94 -23.70
N PHE A 75 14.22 33.07 -23.58
CA PHE A 75 13.29 31.95 -23.60
C PHE A 75 13.47 31.10 -24.86
N SER A 76 13.64 29.79 -24.70
CA SER A 76 13.66 28.86 -25.83
C SER A 76 12.92 27.55 -25.46
N LEU A 77 12.32 26.92 -26.46
CA LEU A 77 11.60 25.64 -26.28
C LEU A 77 12.53 24.52 -25.76
N SER A 78 13.79 24.52 -26.20
CA SER A 78 14.79 23.53 -25.73
C SER A 78 15.12 23.70 -24.27
N GLN A 79 15.24 24.93 -23.77
CA GLN A 79 15.48 25.22 -22.35
C GLN A 79 14.27 24.83 -21.48
N THR A 80 13.05 25.09 -21.96
CA THR A 80 11.83 24.65 -21.25
C THR A 80 11.77 23.14 -21.15
N LYS A 81 12.06 22.41 -22.24
CA LYS A 81 12.10 20.94 -22.20
C LYS A 81 13.20 20.40 -21.28
N ALA A 82 14.37 21.05 -21.25
CA ALA A 82 15.46 20.71 -20.32
C ALA A 82 15.02 20.95 -18.86
N PHE A 83 14.40 22.09 -18.57
CA PHE A 83 13.86 22.37 -17.24
C PHE A 83 12.81 21.33 -16.81
N ILE A 84 11.83 21.01 -17.68
CA ILE A 84 10.82 19.99 -17.40
C ILE A 84 11.49 18.65 -17.08
N ARG A 85 12.49 18.23 -17.86
CA ARG A 85 13.21 16.98 -17.63
C ARG A 85 13.93 16.99 -16.29
N ASP A 86 14.75 18.01 -16.04
CA ASP A 86 15.75 17.99 -14.96
C ASP A 86 15.16 18.43 -13.61
N HIS A 87 14.25 19.40 -13.60
CA HIS A 87 13.69 19.98 -12.37
C HIS A 87 12.27 19.50 -12.04
N VAL A 88 11.50 19.04 -13.03
CA VAL A 88 10.13 18.58 -12.81
C VAL A 88 10.07 17.05 -12.83
N PHE A 89 10.35 16.43 -13.98
CA PHE A 89 10.22 14.99 -14.16
C PHE A 89 11.13 14.18 -13.23
N PHE A 90 12.42 14.52 -13.17
CA PHE A 90 13.34 13.80 -12.30
C PHE A 90 13.04 13.98 -10.82
N ARG A 91 12.47 15.11 -10.37
CA ARG A 91 12.01 15.29 -8.99
C ARG A 91 10.93 14.25 -8.64
N HIS A 92 9.93 14.10 -9.48
CA HIS A 92 8.89 13.04 -9.32
C HIS A 92 9.50 11.64 -9.34
N MET A 93 10.42 11.38 -10.27
CA MET A 93 11.05 10.05 -10.39
C MET A 93 11.90 9.68 -9.18
N VAL A 94 12.61 10.62 -8.56
CA VAL A 94 13.40 10.37 -7.33
C VAL A 94 12.47 9.91 -6.19
N GLU A 95 11.33 10.57 -6.00
CA GLU A 95 10.35 10.15 -4.99
C GLU A 95 9.82 8.74 -5.28
N VAL A 96 9.42 8.47 -6.51
CA VAL A 96 8.91 7.17 -6.94
C VAL A 96 9.96 6.08 -6.76
N CYS A 97 11.20 6.31 -7.22
CA CYS A 97 12.30 5.36 -7.08
C CYS A 97 12.63 5.05 -5.62
N SER A 98 12.57 6.04 -4.74
CA SER A 98 12.80 5.85 -3.30
C SER A 98 11.79 4.87 -2.68
N ILE A 99 10.51 5.01 -3.03
CA ILE A 99 9.46 4.13 -2.55
C ILE A 99 9.58 2.73 -3.19
N VAL A 100 9.88 2.66 -4.49
CA VAL A 100 10.10 1.39 -5.20
C VAL A 100 11.25 0.61 -4.59
N MET A 101 12.38 1.27 -4.30
CA MET A 101 13.53 0.63 -3.65
C MET A 101 13.19 0.11 -2.25
N TYR A 102 12.37 0.86 -1.51
CA TYR A 102 11.87 0.40 -0.22
C TYR A 102 11.01 -0.87 -0.36
N LEU A 103 10.04 -0.87 -1.28
CA LEU A 103 9.16 -2.01 -1.53
C LEU A 103 9.95 -3.24 -1.99
N LEU A 104 10.90 -3.07 -2.91
CA LEU A 104 11.77 -4.15 -3.35
C LEU A 104 12.57 -4.76 -2.20
N ALA A 105 13.15 -3.92 -1.33
CA ALA A 105 13.92 -4.39 -0.19
C ALA A 105 13.05 -5.18 0.81
N THR A 106 11.88 -4.63 1.18
CA THR A 106 10.97 -5.31 2.12
C THR A 106 10.41 -6.61 1.57
N MET A 107 10.03 -6.64 0.30
CA MET A 107 9.56 -7.86 -0.38
C MET A 107 10.66 -8.92 -0.47
N ALA A 108 11.92 -8.52 -0.75
CA ALA A 108 13.07 -9.43 -0.77
C ALA A 108 13.34 -10.00 0.64
N ILE A 109 13.23 -9.19 1.70
CA ILE A 109 13.34 -9.66 3.10
C ILE A 109 12.31 -10.77 3.36
N VAL A 110 11.05 -10.53 3.01
CA VAL A 110 9.98 -11.53 3.20
C VAL A 110 10.24 -12.80 2.40
N GLU A 111 10.72 -12.67 1.16
CA GLU A 111 11.05 -13.82 0.33
C GLU A 111 12.17 -14.67 0.94
N VAL A 112 13.24 -14.05 1.45
CA VAL A 112 14.32 -14.75 2.15
C VAL A 112 13.79 -15.47 3.40
N LEU A 113 12.95 -14.82 4.20
CA LEU A 113 12.37 -15.43 5.41
C LEU A 113 11.42 -16.59 5.05
N ASN A 114 10.63 -16.44 4.00
CA ASN A 114 9.69 -17.47 3.56
C ASN A 114 10.40 -18.69 2.96
N ASN A 115 11.47 -18.48 2.18
CA ASN A 115 12.27 -19.56 1.59
C ASN A 115 13.04 -20.38 2.65
N ASN A 116 13.24 -19.83 3.84
CA ASN A 116 13.86 -20.51 4.98
C ASN A 116 12.84 -21.01 6.01
N ASP A 117 11.57 -21.11 5.66
CA ASP A 117 10.48 -21.60 6.52
C ASP A 117 10.38 -20.89 7.88
N CYS A 118 10.80 -19.60 7.91
CA CYS A 118 10.82 -18.82 9.16
C CYS A 118 9.41 -18.57 9.71
N PHE A 119 8.35 -18.75 8.93
CA PHE A 119 6.95 -18.56 9.31
C PHE A 119 6.20 -19.85 9.65
N ASP A 120 6.84 -21.01 9.61
CA ASP A 120 6.19 -22.32 9.86
C ASP A 120 5.60 -22.45 11.27
N PHE A 121 6.17 -21.74 12.27
CA PHE A 121 5.62 -21.69 13.62
C PHE A 121 4.16 -21.20 13.65
N ILE A 122 3.76 -20.34 12.69
CA ILE A 122 2.36 -19.87 12.56
C ILE A 122 1.44 -21.06 12.28
N THR A 123 1.88 -21.96 11.40
CA THR A 123 1.15 -23.18 11.07
C THR A 123 0.99 -24.06 12.31
N ASP A 124 2.07 -24.27 13.06
CA ASP A 124 2.05 -25.14 14.24
C ASP A 124 1.20 -24.57 15.38
N TRP A 125 1.31 -23.28 15.64
CA TRP A 125 0.50 -22.60 16.67
C TRP A 125 -0.99 -22.48 16.28
N SER A 126 -1.28 -22.36 14.98
CA SER A 126 -2.64 -22.25 14.48
C SER A 126 -3.34 -23.61 14.37
N ARG A 127 -2.63 -24.74 14.48
CA ARG A 127 -3.24 -26.06 14.47
C ARG A 127 -4.17 -26.23 15.68
N GLY A 128 -5.46 -26.32 15.43
CA GLY A 128 -6.49 -26.50 16.44
C GLY A 128 -7.80 -26.94 15.81
N ARG A 129 -8.61 -27.67 16.58
CA ARG A 129 -9.93 -28.15 16.10
C ARG A 129 -11.00 -27.06 16.10
N SER A 130 -10.85 -26.01 16.87
CA SER A 130 -11.82 -24.89 16.93
C SER A 130 -11.60 -23.91 15.82
N SER A 131 -12.62 -23.71 14.97
CA SER A 131 -12.60 -22.74 13.89
C SER A 131 -12.33 -21.30 14.36
N ARG A 132 -12.90 -20.93 15.50
CA ARG A 132 -12.68 -19.58 16.09
C ARG A 132 -11.24 -19.38 16.53
N ARG A 133 -10.59 -20.39 17.13
CA ARG A 133 -9.20 -20.29 17.53
C ARG A 133 -8.27 -20.10 16.33
N VAL A 134 -8.47 -20.92 15.29
CA VAL A 134 -7.69 -20.81 14.04
C VAL A 134 -7.89 -19.45 13.37
N LEU A 135 -9.14 -18.98 13.28
CA LEU A 135 -9.47 -17.66 12.74
C LEU A 135 -8.70 -16.55 13.47
N TRP A 136 -8.83 -16.48 14.80
CA TRP A 136 -8.21 -15.40 15.58
C TRP A 136 -6.69 -15.46 15.60
N MET A 137 -6.10 -16.66 15.61
CA MET A 137 -4.65 -16.82 15.52
C MET A 137 -4.12 -16.31 14.18
N LEU A 138 -4.74 -16.74 13.07
CA LEU A 138 -4.33 -16.27 11.72
C LEU A 138 -4.53 -14.77 11.56
N VAL A 139 -5.65 -14.22 12.05
CA VAL A 139 -5.92 -12.78 12.02
C VAL A 139 -4.89 -12.00 12.85
N LEU A 140 -4.55 -12.46 14.06
CA LEU A 140 -3.56 -11.82 14.91
C LEU A 140 -2.18 -11.79 14.23
N PHE A 141 -1.71 -12.95 13.73
CA PHE A 141 -0.43 -12.99 13.00
C PHE A 141 -0.45 -12.12 11.75
N THR A 142 -1.55 -12.14 10.99
CA THR A 142 -1.68 -11.28 9.80
C THR A 142 -1.59 -9.81 10.16
N PHE A 143 -2.31 -9.37 11.18
CA PHE A 143 -2.32 -7.98 11.63
C PHE A 143 -0.94 -7.50 12.07
N VAL A 144 -0.25 -8.30 12.90
CA VAL A 144 1.09 -7.96 13.43
C VAL A 144 2.14 -7.99 12.30
N LEU A 145 2.09 -8.99 11.43
CA LEU A 145 3.04 -9.08 10.32
C LEU A 145 2.83 -7.94 9.32
N SER A 146 1.58 -7.64 8.96
CA SER A 146 1.27 -6.57 8.01
C SER A 146 1.59 -5.17 8.55
N ALA A 147 1.70 -5.00 9.85
CA ALA A 147 2.23 -3.76 10.44
C ALA A 147 3.68 -3.44 10.05
N ASN A 148 4.41 -4.41 9.53
CA ASN A 148 5.83 -4.29 9.16
C ASN A 148 6.12 -4.68 7.73
N LEU A 149 5.28 -5.53 7.18
CA LEU A 149 5.39 -6.07 5.84
C LEU A 149 4.23 -5.54 5.02
N ASP A 150 4.47 -5.41 3.72
CA ASP A 150 3.42 -5.02 2.78
C ASP A 150 2.17 -5.91 2.91
N ASN A 151 1.00 -5.27 2.85
CA ASN A 151 -0.31 -5.92 3.02
C ASN A 151 -0.56 -7.05 2.01
N LEU A 152 -0.14 -6.89 0.74
CA LEU A 152 -0.28 -7.91 -0.29
C LEU A 152 0.57 -9.13 0.02
N THR A 153 1.86 -8.92 0.29
CA THR A 153 2.82 -10.00 0.56
C THR A 153 2.40 -10.80 1.79
N THR A 154 2.02 -10.10 2.87
CA THR A 154 1.51 -10.73 4.10
C THR A 154 0.22 -11.51 3.82
N CYS A 155 -0.72 -10.94 3.07
CA CYS A 155 -1.97 -11.59 2.73
C CYS A 155 -1.73 -12.89 1.93
N VAL A 156 -0.93 -12.83 0.86
CA VAL A 156 -0.65 -14.01 0.02
C VAL A 156 0.05 -15.10 0.83
N MET A 157 1.02 -14.76 1.65
CA MET A 157 1.70 -15.70 2.55
C MET A 157 0.71 -16.37 3.51
N MET A 158 -0.15 -15.60 4.16
CA MET A 158 -1.13 -16.11 5.11
C MET A 158 -2.23 -16.95 4.43
N LEU A 159 -2.61 -16.63 3.19
CA LEU A 159 -3.51 -17.47 2.38
C LEU A 159 -2.86 -18.81 2.02
N MET A 160 -1.56 -18.84 1.73
CA MET A 160 -0.84 -20.10 1.53
C MET A 160 -0.78 -20.95 2.80
N ILE A 161 -0.54 -20.34 3.97
CA ILE A 161 -0.60 -21.03 5.26
C ILE A 161 -2.01 -21.56 5.52
N LEU A 162 -3.04 -20.74 5.26
CA LEU A 162 -4.44 -21.15 5.39
C LEU A 162 -4.76 -22.38 4.54
N LYS A 163 -4.26 -22.42 3.30
CA LYS A 163 -4.45 -23.54 2.38
C LYS A 163 -3.77 -24.83 2.86
N LYS A 164 -2.63 -24.71 3.54
CA LYS A 164 -1.95 -25.84 4.19
C LYS A 164 -2.69 -26.35 5.43
N LEU A 165 -3.44 -25.48 6.13
CA LEU A 165 -4.12 -25.82 7.40
C LEU A 165 -5.53 -26.34 7.19
N VAL A 166 -6.32 -25.71 6.31
CA VAL A 166 -7.78 -25.90 6.20
C VAL A 166 -8.15 -26.59 4.90
N ALA A 167 -8.82 -27.73 4.99
CA ALA A 167 -9.22 -28.52 3.82
C ALA A 167 -10.46 -27.94 3.11
N SER A 168 -11.45 -27.46 3.89
CA SER A 168 -12.74 -26.97 3.37
C SER A 168 -12.59 -25.61 2.68
N SER A 169 -12.88 -25.55 1.36
CA SER A 169 -12.87 -24.31 0.59
C SER A 169 -13.81 -23.25 1.17
N ARG A 170 -15.01 -23.65 1.62
CA ARG A 170 -15.97 -22.72 2.23
C ARG A 170 -15.42 -22.06 3.50
N GLN A 171 -14.72 -22.81 4.35
CA GLN A 171 -14.08 -22.25 5.56
C GLN A 171 -12.93 -21.33 5.17
N ARG A 172 -12.12 -21.70 4.16
CA ARG A 172 -11.03 -20.86 3.66
C ARG A 172 -11.52 -19.53 3.09
N MET A 173 -12.65 -19.49 2.41
CA MET A 173 -13.23 -18.23 1.90
C MET A 173 -13.51 -17.23 3.04
N TYR A 174 -14.12 -17.67 4.15
CA TYR A 174 -14.42 -16.80 5.28
C TYR A 174 -13.14 -16.37 6.05
N ILE A 175 -12.24 -17.32 6.33
CA ILE A 175 -10.98 -17.04 7.04
C ILE A 175 -10.08 -16.19 6.15
N GLY A 176 -10.02 -16.46 4.83
CA GLY A 176 -9.27 -15.66 3.88
C GLY A 176 -9.76 -14.23 3.79
N ALA A 177 -11.07 -14.00 3.81
CA ALA A 177 -11.62 -12.65 3.88
C ALA A 177 -11.22 -11.92 5.17
N ALA A 178 -11.18 -12.62 6.31
CA ALA A 178 -10.69 -12.06 7.56
C ALA A 178 -9.18 -11.74 7.51
N ILE A 179 -8.38 -12.58 6.83
CA ILE A 179 -6.95 -12.31 6.56
C ILE A 179 -6.79 -11.04 5.72
N VAL A 180 -7.58 -10.84 4.65
CA VAL A 180 -7.53 -9.61 3.84
C VAL A 180 -7.81 -8.37 4.68
N ILE A 181 -8.84 -8.42 5.53
CA ILE A 181 -9.18 -7.30 6.43
C ILE A 181 -8.03 -7.03 7.40
N ALA A 182 -7.49 -8.08 8.03
CA ALA A 182 -6.40 -7.96 8.98
C ALA A 182 -5.10 -7.43 8.34
N ALA A 183 -4.81 -7.84 7.10
CA ALA A 183 -3.64 -7.36 6.37
C ALA A 183 -3.74 -5.86 6.06
N ASN A 184 -4.86 -5.40 5.54
CA ASN A 184 -5.02 -3.98 5.23
C ASN A 184 -5.08 -3.11 6.50
N CYS A 185 -5.83 -3.52 7.53
CA CYS A 185 -5.90 -2.78 8.78
C CYS A 185 -4.56 -2.80 9.54
N GLY A 186 -3.83 -3.92 9.51
CA GLY A 186 -2.51 -4.04 10.12
C GLY A 186 -1.46 -3.17 9.45
N GLY A 187 -1.50 -3.05 8.11
CA GLY A 187 -0.62 -2.14 7.37
C GLY A 187 -0.94 -0.66 7.55
N CYS A 188 -2.20 -0.34 7.87
CA CYS A 188 -2.72 1.01 7.90
C CYS A 188 -2.23 1.86 9.08
N PHE A 189 -1.84 1.27 10.23
CA PHE A 189 -1.49 2.05 11.42
C PHE A 189 0.01 2.28 11.62
N THR A 190 0.85 1.69 10.79
CA THR A 190 2.29 1.96 10.81
C THR A 190 2.74 2.64 9.52
N VAL A 191 3.78 3.45 9.60
CA VAL A 191 4.32 4.16 8.42
C VAL A 191 5.07 3.26 7.44
N ILE A 192 5.32 2.00 7.80
CA ILE A 192 6.08 1.03 7.00
C ILE A 192 5.25 -0.17 6.54
N GLY A 193 4.01 -0.33 7.05
CA GLY A 193 3.17 -1.51 6.80
C GLY A 193 2.39 -1.46 5.48
N ASP A 194 2.25 -0.30 4.87
CA ASP A 194 1.54 -0.14 3.59
C ASP A 194 2.22 0.96 2.75
N PRO A 195 2.30 0.81 1.41
CA PRO A 195 2.83 1.87 0.55
C PRO A 195 2.15 3.22 0.74
N THR A 196 0.87 3.24 1.10
CA THR A 196 0.10 4.47 1.33
C THR A 196 0.60 5.24 2.54
N SER A 197 0.83 4.57 3.66
CA SER A 197 1.39 5.18 4.87
C SER A 197 2.84 5.61 4.68
N LEU A 198 3.62 4.85 3.91
CA LEU A 198 4.99 5.19 3.55
C LEU A 198 5.06 6.50 2.75
N ILE A 199 4.15 6.72 1.78
CA ILE A 199 4.05 7.95 1.01
C ILE A 199 3.77 9.15 1.93
N LEU A 200 2.81 9.03 2.85
CA LEU A 200 2.49 10.08 3.80
C LEU A 200 3.69 10.44 4.69
N TRP A 201 4.43 9.44 5.14
CA TRP A 201 5.60 9.66 5.98
C TRP A 201 6.79 10.26 5.21
N THR A 202 7.11 9.73 4.03
CA THR A 202 8.24 10.25 3.22
C THR A 202 8.01 11.67 2.73
N ARG A 203 6.75 12.09 2.55
CA ARG A 203 6.40 13.48 2.24
C ARG A 203 6.29 14.38 3.48
N GLY A 204 6.57 13.86 4.68
CA GLY A 204 6.56 14.63 5.93
C GLY A 204 5.16 14.98 6.45
N ALA A 205 4.09 14.44 5.85
CA ALA A 205 2.73 14.69 6.28
C ALA A 205 2.42 14.10 7.67
N VAL A 206 3.11 13.00 8.03
CA VAL A 206 2.96 12.34 9.33
C VAL A 206 4.31 11.96 9.93
N THR A 207 4.36 11.88 11.26
CA THR A 207 5.48 11.29 12.01
C THR A 207 5.12 9.87 12.44
N ALA A 208 6.10 8.96 12.48
CA ALA A 208 5.85 7.55 12.75
C ALA A 208 5.13 7.32 14.09
N THR A 209 5.55 8.01 15.14
CA THR A 209 4.98 7.84 16.48
C THR A 209 3.55 8.35 16.58
N ASN A 210 3.27 9.55 16.07
CA ASN A 210 1.93 10.14 16.11
C ASN A 210 0.96 9.32 15.24
N PHE A 211 1.36 8.97 14.02
CA PHE A 211 0.56 8.17 13.09
C PHE A 211 0.14 6.83 13.70
N SER A 212 1.11 6.09 14.26
CA SER A 212 0.82 4.81 14.90
C SER A 212 -0.06 4.97 16.14
N GLY A 213 0.20 5.99 16.97
CA GLY A 213 -0.60 6.27 18.17
C GLY A 213 -2.06 6.62 17.84
N ALA A 214 -2.28 7.43 16.82
CA ALA A 214 -3.61 7.84 16.38
C ALA A 214 -4.42 6.68 15.74
N LEU A 215 -3.76 5.79 14.99
CA LEU A 215 -4.44 4.82 14.15
C LEU A 215 -4.49 3.39 14.71
N VAL A 216 -3.69 3.03 15.72
CA VAL A 216 -3.66 1.65 16.25
C VAL A 216 -5.03 1.19 16.77
N LEU A 217 -5.72 2.00 17.57
CA LEU A 217 -7.05 1.64 18.11
C LEU A 217 -8.12 1.61 17.00
N PRO A 218 -8.25 2.61 16.12
CA PRO A 218 -9.14 2.53 14.96
C PRO A 218 -8.89 1.30 14.08
N ALA A 219 -7.63 0.96 13.78
CA ALA A 219 -7.28 -0.21 12.97
C ALA A 219 -7.65 -1.53 13.65
N LEU A 220 -7.44 -1.63 14.97
CA LEU A 220 -7.89 -2.78 15.76
C LEU A 220 -9.41 -2.94 15.72
N VAL A 221 -10.18 -1.87 15.90
CA VAL A 221 -11.65 -1.91 15.81
C VAL A 221 -12.10 -2.31 14.42
N ALA A 222 -11.49 -1.73 13.35
CA ALA A 222 -11.74 -2.08 11.97
C ALA A 222 -11.47 -3.57 11.65
N THR A 223 -10.57 -4.21 12.40
CA THR A 223 -10.26 -5.64 12.27
C THR A 223 -11.19 -6.50 13.13
N ILE A 224 -11.27 -6.21 14.43
CA ILE A 224 -11.94 -7.06 15.42
C ILE A 224 -13.44 -7.18 15.11
N VAL A 225 -14.09 -6.08 14.78
CA VAL A 225 -15.55 -6.06 14.57
C VAL A 225 -15.98 -6.93 13.38
N PRO A 226 -15.45 -6.74 12.16
CA PRO A 226 -15.81 -7.59 11.04
C PRO A 226 -15.41 -9.05 11.25
N VAL A 227 -14.24 -9.33 11.82
CA VAL A 227 -13.74 -10.68 12.08
C VAL A 227 -14.61 -11.42 13.09
N ALA A 228 -15.07 -10.75 14.16
CA ALA A 228 -16.01 -11.33 15.12
C ALA A 228 -17.35 -11.72 14.44
N LEU A 229 -17.84 -10.86 13.55
CA LEU A 229 -19.06 -11.13 12.78
C LEU A 229 -18.88 -12.24 11.74
N ILE A 230 -17.69 -12.38 11.15
CA ILE A 230 -17.31 -13.48 10.26
C ILE A 230 -17.23 -14.78 11.06
N GLY A 231 -16.60 -14.76 12.23
CA GLY A 231 -16.43 -15.92 13.10
C GLY A 231 -17.74 -16.57 13.53
N ARG A 232 -18.86 -15.80 13.59
CA ARG A 232 -20.20 -16.35 13.88
C ARG A 232 -20.77 -17.20 12.74
N LYS A 233 -20.22 -17.09 11.53
CA LYS A 233 -20.65 -17.86 10.35
C LYS A 233 -19.85 -19.15 10.14
N LEU A 234 -18.75 -19.32 10.88
CA LEU A 234 -17.94 -20.54 10.83
C LEU A 234 -18.54 -21.64 11.71
N PRO A 235 -18.45 -22.91 11.31
CA PRO A 235 -18.79 -24.04 12.15
C PRO A 235 -17.88 -24.10 13.38
N GLU A 236 -18.27 -24.83 14.42
CA GLU A 236 -17.45 -24.95 15.66
C GLU A 236 -16.10 -25.63 15.40
N THR A 237 -16.10 -26.63 14.54
CA THR A 237 -14.92 -27.41 14.18
C THR A 237 -14.42 -27.09 12.79
N ILE A 238 -13.11 -27.07 12.63
CA ILE A 238 -12.45 -26.83 11.35
C ILE A 238 -12.03 -28.15 10.71
N ASP A 239 -12.21 -28.23 9.40
CA ASP A 239 -11.72 -29.37 8.61
C ASP A 239 -10.23 -29.16 8.34
N LEU A 240 -9.38 -29.78 9.16
CA LEU A 240 -7.94 -29.70 8.97
C LEU A 240 -7.52 -30.58 7.81
N VAL A 241 -6.55 -30.11 7.05
CA VAL A 241 -5.83 -30.94 6.08
C VAL A 241 -5.17 -32.07 6.85
N ARG A 242 -5.57 -33.33 6.57
CA ARG A 242 -4.90 -34.49 7.11
C ARG A 242 -3.44 -34.40 6.65
N SER A 243 -2.53 -34.21 7.60
CA SER A 243 -1.11 -34.22 7.29
C SER A 243 -0.83 -35.59 6.64
N ARG A 244 -0.57 -35.62 5.34
CA ARG A 244 0.14 -36.76 4.76
C ARG A 244 1.44 -36.79 5.54
N ILE A 245 1.73 -37.93 6.14
CA ILE A 245 3.04 -38.20 6.73
C ILE A 245 4.01 -37.96 5.58
N MET A 246 4.57 -36.77 5.48
CA MET A 246 5.71 -36.52 4.61
C MET A 246 6.81 -37.42 5.17
N PHE A 247 7.26 -38.34 4.35
CA PHE A 247 8.44 -39.14 4.65
C PHE A 247 9.54 -38.15 5.06
N ARG A 248 10.04 -38.35 6.25
CA ARG A 248 11.10 -37.58 6.90
C ARG A 248 12.41 -37.85 6.16
N GLY A 249 12.56 -37.29 4.97
CA GLY A 249 13.71 -37.51 4.11
C GLY A 249 14.20 -36.24 3.40
N ASP A 250 13.47 -35.13 3.57
CA ASP A 250 13.79 -33.84 2.94
C ASP A 250 14.03 -32.76 4.01
N ASP A 251 14.77 -33.13 5.06
CA ASP A 251 15.15 -32.23 6.15
C ASP A 251 16.34 -31.33 5.75
N SER A 252 16.13 -30.47 4.77
CA SER A 252 16.93 -29.25 4.60
C SER A 252 16.45 -28.13 5.53
N SER A 253 15.55 -28.41 6.48
CA SER A 253 14.99 -27.40 7.37
C SER A 253 16.04 -26.93 8.36
N LEU A 254 16.27 -25.61 8.36
CA LEU A 254 17.13 -24.95 9.33
C LEU A 254 16.63 -25.19 10.77
N PRO A 255 17.53 -25.35 11.76
CA PRO A 255 17.15 -25.49 13.15
C PRO A 255 16.35 -24.26 13.60
N ALA A 256 15.39 -24.47 14.51
CA ALA A 256 14.43 -23.44 14.95
C ALA A 256 15.09 -22.14 15.43
N TRP A 257 16.26 -22.21 16.07
CA TRP A 257 16.97 -21.03 16.54
C TRP A 257 17.52 -20.16 15.40
N GLN A 258 17.96 -20.77 14.28
CA GLN A 258 18.44 -20.04 13.09
C GLN A 258 17.26 -19.36 12.37
N ARG A 259 16.13 -20.04 12.24
CA ARG A 259 14.89 -19.45 11.72
C ARG A 259 14.42 -18.28 12.55
N LEU A 260 14.44 -18.41 13.88
CA LEU A 260 14.09 -17.33 14.81
C LEU A 260 15.08 -16.14 14.68
N MET A 261 16.38 -16.43 14.59
CA MET A 261 17.40 -15.39 14.41
C MET A 261 17.17 -14.60 13.10
N MET A 262 16.94 -15.29 11.99
CA MET A 262 16.64 -14.64 10.70
C MET A 262 15.36 -13.80 10.78
N LEU A 263 14.33 -14.31 11.45
CA LEU A 263 13.07 -13.58 11.64
C LEU A 263 13.26 -12.31 12.51
N ILE A 264 14.06 -12.39 13.58
CA ILE A 264 14.40 -11.21 14.41
C ILE A 264 15.20 -10.20 13.59
N ILE A 265 16.17 -10.63 12.78
CA ILE A 265 16.94 -9.72 11.93
C ILE A 265 16.05 -9.06 10.87
N GLY A 266 15.24 -9.85 10.16
CA GLY A 266 14.38 -9.33 9.09
C GLY A 266 13.27 -8.42 9.65
N ILE A 267 12.39 -8.93 10.49
CA ILE A 267 11.23 -8.16 11.01
C ILE A 267 11.68 -7.13 12.04
N GLY A 268 12.57 -7.49 12.99
CA GLY A 268 13.09 -6.56 13.98
C GLY A 268 13.90 -5.43 13.35
N GLY A 269 14.65 -5.73 12.28
CA GLY A 269 15.36 -4.70 11.49
C GLY A 269 14.42 -3.70 10.83
N LEU A 270 13.27 -4.16 10.30
CA LEU A 270 12.26 -3.26 9.72
C LEU A 270 11.67 -2.31 10.79
N TRP A 271 11.44 -2.78 11.99
CA TRP A 271 10.99 -1.92 13.11
C TRP A 271 12.00 -0.82 13.45
N PHE A 272 13.26 -1.01 13.15
CA PHE A 272 14.30 -0.02 13.40
C PHE A 272 14.35 1.09 12.34
N ILE A 273 13.71 0.94 11.17
CA ILE A 273 13.78 1.91 10.07
C ILE A 273 13.30 3.31 10.46
N PRO A 274 12.16 3.51 11.17
CA PRO A 274 11.78 4.85 11.60
C PRO A 274 12.80 5.50 12.54
N THR A 275 13.42 4.73 13.43
CA THR A 275 14.50 5.20 14.31
C THR A 275 15.75 5.55 13.51
N PHE A 276 16.14 4.70 12.54
CA PHE A 276 17.23 4.97 11.61
C PHE A 276 17.02 6.29 10.85
N HIS A 277 15.85 6.49 10.26
CA HIS A 277 15.52 7.73 9.56
C HIS A 277 15.59 8.95 10.48
N ARG A 278 15.08 8.84 11.71
CA ARG A 278 15.10 9.94 12.68
C ARG A 278 16.52 10.34 13.10
N ILE A 279 17.44 9.37 13.21
CA ILE A 279 18.84 9.63 13.62
C ILE A 279 19.69 10.13 12.47
N THR A 280 19.54 9.51 11.28
CA THR A 280 20.44 9.77 10.14
C THR A 280 19.91 10.80 9.16
N TYR A 281 18.62 11.12 9.19
CA TYR A 281 17.90 11.90 8.18
C TYR A 281 17.97 11.29 6.76
N LEU A 282 18.49 10.07 6.61
CA LEU A 282 18.55 9.38 5.33
C LEU A 282 17.18 8.77 4.97
N PRO A 283 16.88 8.64 3.66
CA PRO A 283 15.63 8.06 3.21
C PRO A 283 15.40 6.63 3.76
N PRO A 284 14.16 6.25 4.10
CA PRO A 284 13.82 4.95 4.70
C PRO A 284 14.29 3.74 3.90
N PHE A 285 14.36 3.83 2.57
CA PHE A 285 14.79 2.72 1.72
C PHE A 285 16.24 2.27 2.00
N LEU A 286 17.11 3.18 2.42
CA LEU A 286 18.49 2.81 2.79
C LEU A 286 18.52 1.95 4.05
N GLY A 287 17.64 2.23 5.02
CA GLY A 287 17.45 1.37 6.19
C GLY A 287 16.97 -0.03 5.80
N ALA A 288 16.00 -0.12 4.90
CA ALA A 288 15.49 -1.40 4.40
C ALA A 288 16.56 -2.20 3.63
N LEU A 289 17.35 -1.54 2.78
CA LEU A 289 18.48 -2.18 2.07
C LEU A 289 19.57 -2.65 3.05
N CYS A 290 19.84 -1.91 4.10
CA CYS A 290 20.80 -2.32 5.14
C CYS A 290 20.31 -3.62 5.83
N VAL A 291 19.04 -3.68 6.24
CA VAL A 291 18.43 -4.89 6.83
C VAL A 291 18.50 -6.07 5.86
N LEU A 292 18.16 -5.85 4.58
CA LEU A 292 18.25 -6.86 3.54
C LEU A 292 19.69 -7.38 3.38
N GLY A 293 20.67 -6.47 3.32
CA GLY A 293 22.09 -6.84 3.19
C GLY A 293 22.58 -7.72 4.35
N VAL A 294 22.23 -7.34 5.58
CA VAL A 294 22.54 -8.15 6.77
C VAL A 294 21.87 -9.52 6.71
N LEU A 295 20.57 -9.54 6.34
CA LEU A 295 19.80 -10.78 6.24
C LEU A 295 20.36 -11.70 5.14
N TRP A 296 20.81 -11.17 3.99
CA TRP A 296 21.44 -11.96 2.94
C TRP A 296 22.75 -12.58 3.38
N VAL A 297 23.62 -11.81 4.06
CA VAL A 297 24.87 -12.36 4.61
C VAL A 297 24.58 -13.50 5.60
N VAL A 298 23.61 -13.32 6.50
CA VAL A 298 23.20 -14.35 7.45
C VAL A 298 22.63 -15.57 6.70
N ASN A 299 21.78 -15.35 5.69
CA ASN A 299 21.22 -16.42 4.87
C ASN A 299 22.30 -17.25 4.16
N GLU A 300 23.34 -16.62 3.60
CA GLU A 300 24.46 -17.31 2.96
C GLU A 300 25.28 -18.13 3.98
N ILE A 301 25.55 -17.57 5.16
CA ILE A 301 26.30 -18.28 6.22
C ILE A 301 25.52 -19.49 6.68
N VAL A 302 24.22 -19.33 6.94
CA VAL A 302 23.35 -20.38 7.46
C VAL A 302 23.15 -21.50 6.44
N ASN A 303 22.97 -21.15 5.15
CA ASN A 303 22.73 -22.10 4.07
C ASN A 303 24.01 -22.56 3.34
N ARG A 304 25.19 -22.20 3.84
CA ARG A 304 26.47 -22.48 3.16
C ARG A 304 26.66 -23.96 2.81
N ARG A 305 26.23 -24.88 3.68
CA ARG A 305 26.34 -26.33 3.44
C ARG A 305 25.41 -26.81 2.32
N ALA A 306 24.19 -26.26 2.24
CA ALA A 306 23.23 -26.59 1.19
C ALA A 306 23.65 -26.02 -0.17
N ILE A 307 24.20 -24.81 -0.21
CA ILE A 307 24.71 -24.17 -1.42
C ILE A 307 25.91 -24.94 -2.00
N MET A 308 26.79 -25.48 -1.15
CA MET A 308 27.96 -26.25 -1.59
C MET A 308 27.64 -27.70 -2.04
N SER A 309 26.45 -28.22 -1.73
CA SER A 309 26.09 -29.62 -2.07
C SER A 309 25.50 -29.80 -3.47
N GLU A 310 25.48 -28.78 -4.33
CA GLU A 310 24.94 -28.79 -5.71
C GLU A 310 23.50 -29.35 -5.85
N GLN A 311 22.80 -29.53 -4.75
CA GLN A 311 21.38 -29.91 -4.83
C GLN A 311 20.58 -28.71 -5.32
N PRO A 312 19.76 -28.86 -6.38
CA PRO A 312 18.93 -27.77 -6.85
C PRO A 312 17.96 -27.42 -5.72
N ILE A 313 18.17 -26.24 -5.13
CA ILE A 313 17.20 -25.65 -4.18
C ILE A 313 15.89 -25.59 -4.95
N THR A 314 14.94 -26.44 -4.59
CA THR A 314 13.61 -26.47 -5.20
C THR A 314 12.87 -25.21 -4.79
N ILE A 315 13.08 -24.13 -5.56
CA ILE A 315 12.34 -22.85 -5.46
C ILE A 315 10.93 -23.11 -6.00
N SER A 316 10.10 -23.82 -5.23
CA SER A 316 8.82 -24.33 -5.74
C SER A 316 7.63 -23.37 -5.56
N SER A 317 7.75 -22.31 -4.76
CA SER A 317 6.61 -21.38 -4.53
C SER A 317 6.82 -19.97 -5.08
N SER A 318 8.02 -19.63 -5.51
CA SER A 318 8.49 -18.27 -5.72
C SER A 318 7.96 -17.58 -7.00
N ARG A 319 7.75 -18.29 -8.11
CA ARG A 319 7.40 -17.64 -9.40
C ARG A 319 6.08 -16.87 -9.39
N SER A 320 5.07 -17.35 -8.72
CA SER A 320 3.76 -16.66 -8.67
C SER A 320 3.81 -15.41 -7.80
N LEU A 321 4.53 -15.47 -6.68
CA LEU A 321 4.74 -14.33 -5.79
C LEU A 321 5.60 -13.26 -6.46
N GLN A 322 6.72 -13.64 -7.07
CA GLN A 322 7.62 -12.71 -7.78
C GLN A 322 6.89 -11.95 -8.89
N TYR A 323 6.03 -12.63 -9.65
CA TYR A 323 5.24 -11.98 -10.69
C TYR A 323 4.21 -10.99 -10.12
N GLN A 324 3.53 -11.31 -9.02
CA GLN A 324 2.58 -10.41 -8.35
C GLN A 324 3.30 -9.18 -7.77
N VAL A 325 4.45 -9.38 -7.15
CA VAL A 325 5.32 -8.31 -6.64
C VAL A 325 5.70 -7.35 -7.76
N LEU A 326 6.22 -7.88 -8.88
CA LEU A 326 6.60 -7.05 -10.02
C LEU A 326 5.41 -6.25 -10.58
N GLN A 327 4.23 -6.87 -10.68
CA GLN A 327 3.02 -6.18 -11.13
C GLN A 327 2.61 -5.05 -10.18
N THR A 328 2.71 -5.25 -8.87
CA THR A 328 2.39 -4.23 -7.88
C THR A 328 3.35 -3.04 -7.96
N ILE A 329 4.65 -3.29 -8.13
CA ILE A 329 5.65 -2.24 -8.29
C ILE A 329 5.41 -1.45 -9.58
N MET A 330 5.17 -2.15 -10.71
CA MET A 330 4.90 -1.50 -11.99
C MET A 330 3.59 -0.70 -11.95
N PHE A 331 2.58 -1.20 -11.25
CA PHE A 331 1.35 -0.46 -11.02
C PHE A 331 1.60 0.83 -10.23
N PHE A 332 2.38 0.74 -9.14
CA PHE A 332 2.75 1.90 -8.34
C PHE A 332 3.49 2.96 -9.18
N VAL A 333 4.49 2.55 -9.96
CA VAL A 333 5.22 3.45 -10.87
C VAL A 333 4.27 4.12 -11.85
N GLY A 334 3.39 3.34 -12.49
CA GLY A 334 2.42 3.86 -13.45
C GLY A 334 1.47 4.88 -12.85
N ILE A 335 0.89 4.59 -11.68
CA ILE A 335 0.00 5.53 -10.97
C ILE A 335 0.75 6.79 -10.53
N ALA A 336 1.97 6.66 -10.02
CA ALA A 336 2.76 7.81 -9.62
C ALA A 336 3.09 8.73 -10.81
N LEU A 337 3.35 8.16 -11.99
CA LEU A 337 3.50 8.93 -13.23
C LEU A 337 2.19 9.64 -13.62
N CYS A 338 1.03 8.97 -13.55
CA CYS A 338 -0.26 9.57 -13.81
C CYS A 338 -0.55 10.77 -12.89
N VAL A 339 -0.36 10.57 -11.58
CA VAL A 339 -0.60 11.61 -10.57
C VAL A 339 0.41 12.76 -10.75
N GLY A 340 1.67 12.46 -11.07
CA GLY A 340 2.69 13.47 -11.36
C GLY A 340 2.26 14.42 -12.49
N VAL A 341 1.78 13.88 -13.61
CA VAL A 341 1.25 14.72 -14.71
C VAL A 341 0.06 15.55 -14.26
N LEU A 342 -0.87 14.98 -13.49
CA LEU A 342 -2.06 15.70 -13.01
C LEU A 342 -1.69 16.84 -12.05
N ILE A 343 -0.61 16.70 -11.27
CA ILE A 343 -0.07 17.79 -10.44
C ILE A 343 0.43 18.91 -11.35
N GLU A 344 1.25 18.58 -12.34
CA GLU A 344 1.95 19.56 -13.19
C GLU A 344 1.02 20.34 -14.12
N ILE A 345 -0.09 19.75 -14.55
CA ILE A 345 -1.12 20.49 -15.29
C ILE A 345 -2.07 21.29 -14.37
N GLY A 346 -1.90 21.23 -13.04
CA GLY A 346 -2.74 21.92 -12.06
C GLY A 346 -4.11 21.30 -11.82
N ALA A 347 -4.39 20.09 -12.31
CA ALA A 347 -5.67 19.40 -12.11
C ALA A 347 -5.94 19.12 -10.63
N MET A 348 -4.90 18.74 -9.88
CA MET A 348 -5.02 18.48 -8.42
C MET A 348 -5.39 19.75 -7.66
N ARG A 349 -4.82 20.90 -8.04
CA ARG A 349 -5.18 22.20 -7.46
C ARG A 349 -6.65 22.57 -7.73
N GLN A 350 -7.13 22.31 -8.94
CA GLN A 350 -8.55 22.56 -9.28
C GLN A 350 -9.48 21.66 -8.47
N LEU A 351 -9.10 20.41 -8.28
CA LEU A 351 -9.84 19.46 -7.45
C LEU A 351 -9.88 19.91 -5.98
N ALA A 352 -8.77 20.42 -5.43
CA ALA A 352 -8.72 20.99 -4.08
C ALA A 352 -9.68 22.17 -3.92
N LEU A 353 -9.62 23.15 -4.85
CA LEU A 353 -10.51 24.31 -4.83
C LEU A 353 -11.98 23.92 -4.93
N TRP A 354 -12.30 22.92 -5.75
CA TRP A 354 -13.65 22.37 -5.85
C TRP A 354 -14.10 21.74 -4.52
N ALA A 355 -13.24 20.90 -3.91
CA ALA A 355 -13.53 20.24 -2.66
C ALA A 355 -13.68 21.24 -1.50
N ASP A 356 -12.84 22.26 -1.44
CA ASP A 356 -12.92 23.33 -0.45
C ASP A 356 -14.21 24.16 -0.58
N HIS A 357 -14.65 24.40 -1.81
CA HIS A 357 -15.86 25.18 -2.06
C HIS A 357 -17.15 24.42 -1.73
N TYR A 358 -17.22 23.13 -2.12
CA TYR A 358 -18.46 22.35 -2.03
C TYR A 358 -18.54 21.42 -0.81
N ILE A 359 -17.40 20.90 -0.34
CA ILE A 359 -17.39 19.92 0.74
C ILE A 359 -16.95 20.57 2.05
N HIS A 360 -15.84 21.30 2.07
CA HIS A 360 -15.26 22.00 3.23
C HIS A 360 -15.35 21.25 4.57
N ASN A 361 -15.24 19.90 4.52
CA ASN A 361 -15.38 19.02 5.66
C ASN A 361 -14.52 17.75 5.47
N ILE A 362 -13.48 17.63 6.30
CA ILE A 362 -12.52 16.51 6.21
C ILE A 362 -13.17 15.13 6.43
N TYR A 363 -14.26 15.07 7.20
CA TYR A 363 -14.96 13.83 7.50
C TYR A 363 -15.74 13.31 6.30
N ILE A 364 -16.39 14.22 5.59
CA ILE A 364 -17.08 13.89 4.33
C ILE A 364 -16.04 13.48 3.26
N MET A 365 -14.90 14.19 3.22
CA MET A 365 -13.77 13.79 2.35
C MET A 365 -13.25 12.40 2.69
N SER A 366 -13.11 12.09 3.98
CA SER A 366 -12.69 10.75 4.45
C SER A 366 -13.69 9.66 4.06
N LEU A 367 -15.00 9.90 4.22
CA LEU A 367 -16.04 8.96 3.79
C LEU A 367 -16.01 8.77 2.28
N ALA A 368 -15.89 9.85 1.50
CA ALA A 368 -15.76 9.78 0.06
C ALA A 368 -14.51 8.99 -0.36
N THR A 369 -13.38 9.24 0.30
CA THR A 369 -12.12 8.50 0.10
C THR A 369 -12.32 7.00 0.33
N GLY A 370 -12.95 6.59 1.42
CA GLY A 370 -13.18 5.18 1.70
C GLY A 370 -14.14 4.49 0.70
N LEU A 371 -15.19 5.19 0.27
CA LEU A 371 -16.10 4.67 -0.76
C LEU A 371 -15.41 4.57 -2.13
N LEU A 372 -14.60 5.54 -2.49
CA LEU A 372 -13.81 5.50 -3.73
C LEU A 372 -12.74 4.40 -3.65
N SER A 373 -12.11 4.18 -2.49
CA SER A 373 -11.14 3.11 -2.29
C SER A 373 -11.74 1.71 -2.47
N ALA A 374 -13.02 1.56 -2.26
CA ALA A 374 -13.70 0.30 -2.56
C ALA A 374 -13.69 -0.06 -4.05
N LEU A 375 -13.62 0.95 -4.93
CA LEU A 375 -13.62 0.81 -6.39
C LEU A 375 -12.22 0.93 -6.98
N MET A 376 -11.37 1.73 -6.35
CA MET A 376 -10.02 2.05 -6.79
C MET A 376 -9.01 1.50 -5.77
N ASP A 377 -7.81 1.20 -6.26
CA ASP A 377 -6.71 0.77 -5.37
C ASP A 377 -6.36 1.86 -4.35
N ASN A 378 -6.13 1.45 -3.08
CA ASN A 378 -5.81 2.36 -1.97
C ASN A 378 -4.57 3.24 -2.26
N ILE A 379 -3.56 2.70 -2.94
CA ILE A 379 -2.33 3.42 -3.28
C ILE A 379 -2.64 4.63 -4.18
N SER A 380 -3.40 4.40 -5.24
CA SER A 380 -3.81 5.46 -6.19
C SER A 380 -4.53 6.59 -5.50
N LEU A 381 -5.42 6.21 -4.58
CA LEU A 381 -6.31 7.18 -3.93
C LEU A 381 -5.56 8.03 -2.90
N VAL A 382 -4.71 7.40 -2.05
CA VAL A 382 -3.92 8.14 -1.06
C VAL A 382 -2.88 9.02 -1.74
N LEU A 383 -2.22 8.53 -2.81
CA LEU A 383 -1.29 9.34 -3.59
C LEU A 383 -2.00 10.55 -4.23
N THR A 384 -3.21 10.38 -4.73
CA THR A 384 -4.05 11.49 -5.22
C THR A 384 -4.39 12.44 -4.07
N GLY A 385 -4.86 11.95 -2.94
CA GLY A 385 -5.25 12.74 -1.78
C GLY A 385 -4.12 13.63 -1.23
N ILE A 386 -2.89 13.09 -1.12
CA ILE A 386 -1.72 13.89 -0.70
C ILE A 386 -1.23 14.86 -1.78
N SER A 387 -1.67 14.67 -3.01
CA SER A 387 -1.31 15.55 -4.12
C SER A 387 -2.33 16.66 -4.35
N VAL A 388 -3.56 16.46 -3.86
CA VAL A 388 -4.62 17.48 -3.87
C VAL A 388 -4.32 18.58 -2.86
N TYR A 389 -3.91 18.22 -1.65
CA TYR A 389 -3.57 19.16 -0.59
C TYR A 389 -2.07 19.15 -0.31
N SER A 390 -1.48 20.34 -0.28
CA SER A 390 -0.09 20.51 0.17
C SER A 390 -0.03 20.59 1.70
N LEU A 391 1.10 20.17 2.26
CA LEU A 391 1.38 20.34 3.68
C LEU A 391 1.43 21.83 4.03
N VAL A 392 0.64 22.23 5.03
CA VAL A 392 0.57 23.61 5.49
C VAL A 392 1.44 23.76 6.73
N PRO A 393 2.27 24.83 6.84
CA PRO A 393 3.01 25.12 8.07
C PRO A 393 2.04 25.41 9.22
N ASP A 394 2.34 24.93 10.43
CA ASP A 394 1.56 25.23 11.61
C ASP A 394 1.83 26.68 12.06
N VAL A 395 0.77 27.54 11.98
CA VAL A 395 0.86 28.95 12.32
C VAL A 395 -0.23 29.25 13.36
N PRO A 396 0.08 29.97 14.46
CA PRO A 396 -0.92 30.35 15.47
C PRO A 396 -2.11 31.11 14.86
N GLY A 397 -3.34 30.72 15.23
CA GLY A 397 -4.56 31.38 14.77
C GLY A 397 -5.19 30.80 13.50
N MET A 398 -4.71 29.66 13.01
CA MET A 398 -5.32 28.95 11.88
C MET A 398 -6.72 28.41 12.24
N THR A 399 -7.58 28.31 11.22
CA THR A 399 -8.87 27.63 11.37
C THR A 399 -8.65 26.13 11.60
N GLU A 400 -9.57 25.46 12.30
CA GLU A 400 -9.53 24.02 12.55
C GLU A 400 -9.43 23.20 11.25
N TYR A 401 -10.12 23.66 10.20
CA TYR A 401 -10.01 23.06 8.86
C TYR A 401 -8.60 23.15 8.31
N ALA A 402 -7.94 24.30 8.37
CA ALA A 402 -6.57 24.47 7.91
C ALA A 402 -5.55 23.68 8.75
N GLN A 403 -5.75 23.56 10.07
CA GLN A 403 -4.92 22.74 10.95
C GLN A 403 -4.95 21.25 10.56
N SER A 404 -6.04 20.79 9.95
CA SER A 404 -6.16 19.39 9.51
C SER A 404 -5.15 19.01 8.41
N PHE A 405 -4.54 19.97 7.73
CA PHE A 405 -3.54 19.79 6.67
C PHE A 405 -2.10 20.08 7.13
N THR A 406 -1.88 20.37 8.40
CA THR A 406 -0.54 20.49 8.99
C THR A 406 0.09 19.12 9.16
N GLN A 407 1.39 19.05 9.54
CA GLN A 407 2.03 17.79 9.89
C GLN A 407 1.28 17.11 11.04
N ASN A 408 0.99 15.83 10.91
CA ASN A 408 0.14 15.04 11.82
C ASN A 408 -1.33 15.52 11.91
N GLY A 409 -1.78 16.29 10.93
CA GLY A 409 -3.18 16.74 10.86
C GLY A 409 -4.16 15.59 10.59
N GLN A 410 -5.41 15.78 11.00
CA GLN A 410 -6.47 14.77 10.91
C GLN A 410 -6.70 14.25 9.49
N TYR A 411 -6.56 15.11 8.49
CA TYR A 411 -6.77 14.75 7.09
C TYR A 411 -5.90 13.55 6.68
N TRP A 412 -4.62 13.57 7.05
CA TRP A 412 -3.66 12.53 6.68
C TRP A 412 -3.96 11.19 7.33
N HIS A 413 -4.35 11.21 8.61
CA HIS A 413 -4.79 10.00 9.32
C HIS A 413 -6.06 9.42 8.72
N LEU A 414 -7.03 10.28 8.41
CA LEU A 414 -8.34 9.88 7.89
C LEU A 414 -8.27 9.31 6.47
N ILE A 415 -7.45 9.90 5.58
CA ILE A 415 -7.29 9.35 4.23
C ILE A 415 -6.55 8.00 4.26
N ALA A 416 -5.57 7.81 5.15
CA ALA A 416 -4.89 6.54 5.33
C ALA A 416 -5.87 5.46 5.84
N LEU A 417 -6.58 5.75 6.95
CA LEU A 417 -7.55 4.83 7.53
C LEU A 417 -8.66 4.47 6.55
N SER A 418 -9.27 5.48 5.95
CA SER A 418 -10.39 5.26 5.01
C SER A 418 -9.93 4.63 3.70
N GLY A 419 -8.76 4.98 3.20
CA GLY A 419 -8.17 4.35 2.03
C GLY A 419 -7.94 2.85 2.24
N CYS A 420 -7.28 2.47 3.33
CA CYS A 420 -6.98 1.06 3.63
C CYS A 420 -8.23 0.24 3.99
N VAL A 421 -9.05 0.73 4.93
CA VAL A 421 -10.24 -0.03 5.38
C VAL A 421 -11.35 0.01 4.34
N GLY A 422 -11.57 1.15 3.69
CA GLY A 422 -12.52 1.30 2.59
C GLY A 422 -12.22 0.38 1.42
N GLY A 423 -10.94 0.18 1.09
CA GLY A 423 -10.49 -0.78 0.09
C GLY A 423 -10.92 -2.23 0.38
N CYS A 424 -11.22 -2.57 1.64
CA CYS A 424 -11.74 -3.89 2.01
C CYS A 424 -13.26 -4.03 1.82
N LEU A 425 -13.99 -2.97 1.49
CA LEU A 425 -15.44 -3.04 1.25
C LEU A 425 -15.77 -3.92 0.04
N LEU A 426 -14.96 -3.84 -1.01
CA LEU A 426 -15.09 -4.71 -2.18
C LEU A 426 -13.78 -5.48 -2.40
N PRO A 427 -13.83 -6.70 -2.94
CA PRO A 427 -12.63 -7.51 -3.13
C PRO A 427 -11.71 -6.97 -4.22
N ILE A 428 -12.18 -6.04 -5.04
CA ILE A 428 -11.43 -5.37 -6.11
C ILE A 428 -10.76 -4.08 -5.63
N GLY A 429 -11.13 -3.53 -4.46
CA GLY A 429 -10.64 -2.26 -3.93
C GLY A 429 -9.20 -2.31 -3.41
N ASN A 430 -8.61 -3.50 -3.28
CA ASN A 430 -7.22 -3.67 -2.90
C ASN A 430 -6.59 -4.93 -3.52
N THR A 431 -5.27 -4.94 -3.62
CA THR A 431 -4.51 -6.06 -4.19
C THR A 431 -4.65 -7.36 -3.37
N SER A 432 -4.81 -7.27 -2.06
CA SER A 432 -5.01 -8.41 -1.15
C SER A 432 -6.37 -9.09 -1.39
N GLY A 433 -7.42 -8.32 -1.64
CA GLY A 433 -8.75 -8.83 -2.00
C GLY A 433 -8.74 -9.57 -3.34
N TYR A 434 -8.02 -9.02 -4.32
CA TYR A 434 -7.82 -9.69 -5.60
C TYR A 434 -7.05 -11.01 -5.46
N ALA A 435 -6.01 -11.04 -4.60
CA ALA A 435 -5.29 -12.27 -4.28
C ALA A 435 -6.21 -13.33 -3.66
N LEU A 436 -7.12 -12.95 -2.78
CA LEU A 436 -8.13 -13.86 -2.22
C LEU A 436 -9.04 -14.44 -3.29
N MET A 437 -9.57 -13.60 -4.19
CA MET A 437 -10.41 -14.05 -5.29
C MET A 437 -9.72 -15.09 -6.15
N LYS A 438 -8.44 -14.87 -6.46
CA LYS A 438 -7.64 -15.77 -7.31
C LYS A 438 -7.23 -17.07 -6.59
N ASN A 439 -6.90 -17.01 -5.31
CA ASN A 439 -6.38 -18.17 -4.57
C ASN A 439 -7.47 -19.09 -4.03
N GLU A 440 -8.65 -18.56 -3.69
CA GLU A 440 -9.73 -19.30 -3.04
C GLU A 440 -11.04 -19.30 -3.86
N ASP A 441 -11.00 -18.91 -5.14
CA ASP A 441 -12.15 -18.85 -6.06
C ASP A 441 -13.35 -18.07 -5.50
N VAL A 442 -13.07 -17.01 -4.71
CA VAL A 442 -14.09 -16.14 -4.14
C VAL A 442 -14.69 -15.27 -5.23
N THR A 443 -16.00 -15.37 -5.45
CA THR A 443 -16.69 -14.52 -6.42
C THR A 443 -16.98 -13.13 -5.83
N PHE A 444 -17.00 -12.10 -6.69
CA PHE A 444 -17.35 -10.73 -6.30
C PHE A 444 -18.69 -10.66 -5.55
N ILE A 445 -19.74 -11.30 -6.11
CA ILE A 445 -21.08 -11.28 -5.52
C ILE A 445 -21.09 -11.95 -4.14
N TRP A 446 -20.36 -13.06 -3.97
CA TRP A 446 -20.26 -13.73 -2.67
C TRP A 446 -19.65 -12.81 -1.62
N TYR A 447 -18.56 -12.13 -1.97
CA TYR A 447 -17.88 -11.20 -1.06
C TYR A 447 -18.81 -10.05 -0.64
N VAL A 448 -19.45 -9.39 -1.60
CA VAL A 448 -20.38 -8.30 -1.34
C VAL A 448 -21.51 -8.75 -0.40
N ARG A 449 -22.09 -9.92 -0.65
CA ARG A 449 -23.22 -10.42 0.16
C ARG A 449 -22.82 -10.86 1.57
N HIS A 450 -21.61 -11.37 1.76
CA HIS A 450 -21.21 -11.99 3.03
C HIS A 450 -20.22 -11.17 3.85
N ILE A 451 -19.42 -10.31 3.24
CA ILE A 451 -18.30 -9.62 3.87
C ILE A 451 -18.51 -8.10 3.91
N SER A 452 -18.86 -7.46 2.79
CA SER A 452 -18.87 -5.99 2.64
C SER A 452 -19.65 -5.24 3.73
N GLY A 453 -20.84 -5.73 4.09
CA GLY A 453 -21.64 -5.10 5.16
C GLY A 453 -20.98 -5.14 6.54
N LYS A 454 -20.18 -6.18 6.83
CA LYS A 454 -19.44 -6.30 8.09
C LYS A 454 -18.24 -5.35 8.12
N VAL A 455 -17.56 -5.23 6.99
CA VAL A 455 -16.44 -4.28 6.82
C VAL A 455 -16.95 -2.85 6.94
N LEU A 456 -18.06 -2.51 6.28
CA LEU A 456 -18.68 -1.18 6.39
C LEU A 456 -18.98 -0.83 7.84
N PHE A 457 -19.59 -1.75 8.60
CA PHE A 457 -19.88 -1.54 10.02
C PHE A 457 -18.61 -1.35 10.85
N GLY A 458 -17.57 -2.17 10.61
CA GLY A 458 -16.26 -2.05 11.26
C GLY A 458 -15.57 -0.73 10.94
N TRP A 459 -15.63 -0.29 9.68
CA TRP A 459 -15.05 0.99 9.24
C TRP A 459 -15.73 2.19 9.90
N LEU A 460 -17.06 2.24 9.92
CA LEU A 460 -17.79 3.34 10.59
C LEU A 460 -17.48 3.40 12.09
N LEU A 461 -17.36 2.24 12.76
CA LEU A 461 -16.94 2.21 14.16
C LEU A 461 -15.48 2.64 14.33
N ALA A 462 -14.60 2.29 13.40
CA ALA A 462 -13.21 2.74 13.43
C ALA A 462 -13.08 4.26 13.26
N LEU A 463 -13.88 4.87 12.39
CA LEU A 463 -13.96 6.33 12.28
C LEU A 463 -14.44 6.96 13.61
N GLY A 464 -15.49 6.41 14.22
CA GLY A 464 -15.94 6.86 15.54
C GLY A 464 -14.85 6.70 16.63
N THR A 465 -14.08 5.60 16.58
CA THR A 465 -12.95 5.39 17.49
C THR A 465 -11.84 6.40 17.24
N TYR A 466 -11.55 6.73 15.98
CA TYR A 466 -10.57 7.76 15.63
C TYR A 466 -10.93 9.11 16.25
N PHE A 467 -12.20 9.52 16.21
CA PHE A 467 -12.65 10.76 16.84
C PHE A 467 -12.42 10.78 18.35
N LEU A 468 -12.70 9.67 19.02
CA LEU A 468 -12.44 9.55 20.45
C LEU A 468 -10.94 9.65 20.74
N VAL A 469 -10.10 8.96 19.97
CA VAL A 469 -8.64 8.99 20.14
C VAL A 469 -8.11 10.41 19.91
N ASP A 470 -8.54 11.08 18.84
CA ASP A 470 -8.11 12.43 18.51
C ASP A 470 -8.53 13.45 19.59
N TYR A 471 -9.74 13.30 20.14
CA TYR A 471 -10.22 14.13 21.26
C TYR A 471 -9.37 13.99 22.53
N PHE A 472 -8.84 12.78 22.81
CA PHE A 472 -7.98 12.53 23.97
C PHE A 472 -6.49 12.85 23.73
N LEU A 473 -6.04 12.90 22.48
CA LEU A 473 -4.65 13.22 22.12
C LEU A 473 -4.41 14.74 21.95
N ARG A 474 -5.47 15.52 21.73
CA ARG A 474 -5.43 16.98 21.74
C ARG A 474 -5.53 17.52 23.16
#